data_5095c7b2458658dd649550852586dbfe
#
_entry.id   5095c7b2458658dd649550852586dbfe
#
_cell.length_a   1.000
_cell.length_b   1.000
_cell.length_c   1.000
_cell.angle_alpha   90.00
_cell.angle_beta   90.00
_cell.angle_gamma   90.00
#
_symmetry.space_group_name_H-M   'P 1'
#
loop_
_entity.id
_entity.type
_entity.pdbx_description
1 polymer ?
#
loop_
_entity_poly.entity_id
_entity_poly.type
_entity_poly.pdbx_seq_one_letter_code
_entity_poly.pdbx_strand_id
1 'polypeptide(L)'
;MRTLLLQRFLNTLLIVGFVFSGNLFSQSVAVVTKVKGNVEVRRGDSGASFNAVKAGELLNDKDFVRTGASAFTVLIYLDDKSMVKLKGNTNLSIRGKRVGKGLEKNLELTGGTVKAVVSKQRRGEFKITSPTSVASVKGTSFWMITNSQTGDAVYNEEGVIQLMNLATGDIVDLLENQTGLSTPDGGLTVSTTIASDIPVDEDGTDDVPQELRIIMTGPDGQEKVLIIKYN
;
A
#
# COMPACT_ATOMS: atom_id res chain seq x y z
N MET A 1 -9.84 34.85 51.02
CA MET A 1 -10.40 35.15 49.68
C MET A 1 -9.42 34.91 48.52
N ARG A 2 -8.11 35.15 48.69
CA ARG A 2 -7.10 34.91 47.62
C ARG A 2 -6.82 33.42 47.31
N THR A 3 -6.89 32.56 48.28
CA THR A 3 -6.63 31.09 48.14
C THR A 3 -7.72 30.36 47.38
N LEU A 4 -8.97 30.74 47.51
CA LEU A 4 -10.13 30.15 46.82
C LEU A 4 -10.16 30.51 45.29
N LEU A 5 -9.65 31.68 44.92
CA LEU A 5 -9.52 32.09 43.53
C LEU A 5 -8.40 31.32 42.83
N LEU A 6 -7.27 31.09 43.49
CA LEU A 6 -6.16 30.33 42.92
C LEU A 6 -6.56 28.85 42.66
N GLN A 7 -7.33 28.25 43.56
CA GLN A 7 -7.79 26.87 43.45
C GLN A 7 -8.84 26.69 42.32
N ARG A 8 -9.67 27.70 42.10
CA ARG A 8 -10.62 27.71 40.98
C ARG A 8 -9.91 27.86 39.62
N PHE A 9 -8.86 28.67 39.54
CA PHE A 9 -8.03 28.80 38.33
C PHE A 9 -7.28 27.50 38.02
N LEU A 10 -6.73 26.83 39.03
CA LEU A 10 -6.00 25.56 38.87
C LEU A 10 -6.93 24.43 38.38
N ASN A 11 -8.15 24.35 38.91
CA ASN A 11 -9.14 23.36 38.47
C ASN A 11 -9.68 23.62 37.07
N THR A 12 -9.83 24.89 36.67
CA THR A 12 -10.28 25.25 35.31
C THR A 12 -9.18 24.94 34.29
N LEU A 13 -7.92 25.14 34.64
CA LEU A 13 -6.77 24.81 33.78
C LEU A 13 -6.62 23.29 33.59
N LEU A 14 -6.93 22.49 34.65
CA LEU A 14 -6.89 21.03 34.60
C LEU A 14 -7.99 20.44 33.68
N ILE A 15 -9.17 21.05 33.67
CA ILE A 15 -10.30 20.62 32.82
C ILE A 15 -10.08 20.98 31.35
N VAL A 16 -9.46 22.10 31.06
CA VAL A 16 -9.15 22.49 29.67
C VAL A 16 -8.04 21.63 29.06
N GLY A 17 -7.11 21.11 29.90
CA GLY A 17 -6.06 20.18 29.43
C GLY A 17 -6.56 18.79 29.00
N PHE A 18 -7.75 18.36 29.46
CA PHE A 18 -8.27 17.01 29.18
C PHE A 18 -9.11 16.91 27.90
N VAL A 19 -9.48 18.01 27.27
CA VAL A 19 -10.34 18.04 26.08
C VAL A 19 -9.56 17.94 24.78
N PHE A 20 -8.20 18.03 24.82
CA PHE A 20 -7.33 17.96 23.64
C PHE A 20 -6.64 16.61 23.44
N SER A 21 -7.19 15.52 23.97
CA SER A 21 -6.82 14.19 23.49
C SER A 21 -7.47 13.96 22.12
N GLY A 22 -6.99 14.66 21.11
CA GLY A 22 -7.36 14.43 19.73
C GLY A 22 -7.06 12.96 19.39
N ASN A 23 -8.06 12.13 19.29
CA ASN A 23 -7.95 10.82 18.68
C ASN A 23 -7.43 11.06 17.25
N LEU A 24 -6.13 10.83 17.04
CA LEU A 24 -5.56 10.68 15.71
C LEU A 24 -6.14 9.40 15.13
N PHE A 25 -7.35 9.49 14.59
CA PHE A 25 -7.92 8.41 13.80
C PHE A 25 -6.98 8.22 12.59
N SER A 26 -6.17 7.19 12.65
CA SER A 26 -5.45 6.72 11.48
C SER A 26 -6.48 6.35 10.43
N GLN A 27 -6.50 7.10 9.33
CA GLN A 27 -7.49 6.89 8.28
C GLN A 27 -7.09 5.68 7.45
N SER A 28 -8.00 4.72 7.33
CA SER A 28 -7.80 3.56 6.47
C SER A 28 -7.64 3.98 5.02
N VAL A 29 -6.61 3.45 4.37
CA VAL A 29 -6.24 3.77 2.99
C VAL A 29 -6.55 2.63 2.02
N ALA A 30 -6.52 1.39 2.50
CA ALA A 30 -6.79 0.21 1.70
C ALA A 30 -7.57 -0.85 2.49
N VAL A 31 -8.03 -1.87 1.81
CA VAL A 31 -8.70 -3.03 2.37
C VAL A 31 -8.11 -4.31 1.78
N VAL A 32 -7.97 -5.33 2.62
CA VAL A 32 -7.61 -6.68 2.19
C VAL A 32 -8.83 -7.37 1.63
N THR A 33 -8.81 -7.81 0.37
CA THR A 33 -9.97 -8.45 -0.27
C THR A 33 -9.83 -9.97 -0.36
N LYS A 34 -8.61 -10.48 -0.47
CA LYS A 34 -8.33 -11.90 -0.57
C LYS A 34 -7.11 -12.26 0.28
N VAL A 35 -7.16 -13.38 0.96
CA VAL A 35 -6.06 -13.94 1.76
C VAL A 35 -5.98 -15.43 1.52
N LYS A 36 -4.77 -15.92 1.20
CA LYS A 36 -4.46 -17.36 1.10
C LYS A 36 -3.14 -17.59 1.83
N GLY A 37 -3.11 -18.61 2.66
CA GLY A 37 -1.93 -18.97 3.45
C GLY A 37 -1.64 -18.00 4.60
N ASN A 38 -0.38 -17.93 5.01
CA ASN A 38 0.05 -17.07 6.12
C ASN A 38 0.30 -15.64 5.65
N VAL A 39 -0.62 -14.73 5.97
CA VAL A 39 -0.48 -13.28 5.73
C VAL A 39 -0.60 -12.56 7.05
N GLU A 40 0.32 -11.67 7.34
CA GLU A 40 0.39 -10.97 8.61
C GLU A 40 0.54 -9.46 8.40
N VAL A 41 -0.01 -8.70 9.32
CA VAL A 41 0.11 -7.23 9.37
C VAL A 41 0.73 -6.78 10.68
N ARG A 42 1.64 -5.82 10.60
CA ARG A 42 2.10 -5.02 11.73
C ARG A 42 1.58 -3.61 11.57
N ARG A 43 0.94 -3.10 12.62
CA ARG A 43 0.31 -1.78 12.60
C ARG A 43 1.32 -0.66 12.87
N GLY A 44 1.38 0.29 11.95
CA GLY A 44 2.21 1.48 12.08
C GLY A 44 3.71 1.21 12.11
N ASP A 45 4.50 2.26 12.38
CA ASP A 45 5.96 2.20 12.47
C ASP A 45 6.47 1.69 13.84
N SER A 46 5.61 1.66 14.86
CA SER A 46 5.98 1.29 16.22
C SER A 46 5.95 -0.22 16.41
N GLY A 47 7.07 -0.83 16.71
CA GLY A 47 7.36 -2.23 17.11
C GLY A 47 6.24 -3.18 17.57
N ALA A 48 5.00 -2.96 17.10
CA ALA A 48 3.86 -3.82 17.37
C ALA A 48 4.08 -5.24 16.84
N SER A 49 3.46 -6.22 17.46
CA SER A 49 3.50 -7.60 17.01
C SER A 49 2.79 -7.76 15.66
N PHE A 50 3.22 -8.77 14.90
CA PHE A 50 2.52 -9.19 13.70
C PHE A 50 1.23 -9.96 14.08
N ASN A 51 0.15 -9.66 13.40
CA ASN A 51 -1.14 -10.32 13.57
C ASN A 51 -1.61 -10.90 12.23
N ALA A 52 -2.28 -12.04 12.27
CA ALA A 52 -2.83 -12.66 11.08
C ALA A 52 -3.90 -11.76 10.44
N VAL A 53 -3.86 -11.65 9.12
CA VAL A 53 -4.77 -10.83 8.31
C VAL A 53 -5.96 -11.66 7.84
N LYS A 54 -7.13 -11.02 7.77
CA LYS A 54 -8.36 -11.60 7.19
C LYS A 54 -8.88 -10.72 6.04
N ALA A 55 -9.61 -11.34 5.14
CA ALA A 55 -10.37 -10.59 4.14
C ALA A 55 -11.38 -9.65 4.83
N GLY A 56 -11.53 -8.44 4.31
CA GLY A 56 -12.31 -7.35 4.91
C GLY A 56 -11.51 -6.45 5.86
N GLU A 57 -10.28 -6.81 6.20
CA GLU A 57 -9.45 -6.04 7.13
C GLU A 57 -8.98 -4.73 6.50
N LEU A 58 -9.22 -3.63 7.20
CA LEU A 58 -8.77 -2.30 6.78
C LEU A 58 -7.30 -2.10 7.10
N LEU A 59 -6.58 -1.50 6.16
CA LEU A 59 -5.18 -1.14 6.29
C LEU A 59 -5.03 0.38 6.34
N ASN A 60 -4.19 0.84 7.23
CA ASN A 60 -3.92 2.25 7.47
C ASN A 60 -2.56 2.65 6.87
N ASP A 61 -2.33 3.95 6.80
CA ASP A 61 -0.99 4.47 6.52
C ASP A 61 0.01 3.89 7.53
N LYS A 62 1.20 3.49 7.01
CA LYS A 62 2.31 2.88 7.75
C LYS A 62 2.09 1.43 8.21
N ASP A 63 1.01 0.79 7.83
CA ASP A 63 0.88 -0.64 8.06
C ASP A 63 1.87 -1.42 7.19
N PHE A 64 2.46 -2.46 7.77
CA PHE A 64 3.40 -3.34 7.10
C PHE A 64 2.77 -4.72 6.93
N VAL A 65 2.68 -5.19 5.69
CA VAL A 65 2.12 -6.50 5.33
C VAL A 65 3.24 -7.43 4.90
N ARG A 66 3.24 -8.66 5.40
CA ARG A 66 4.13 -9.73 4.93
C ARG A 66 3.37 -11.00 4.59
N THR A 67 3.86 -11.70 3.58
CA THR A 67 3.32 -12.99 3.13
C THR A 67 4.34 -14.10 3.34
N GLY A 68 3.89 -15.27 3.80
CA GLY A 68 4.72 -16.47 3.87
C GLY A 68 4.97 -17.10 2.48
N ALA A 69 5.78 -18.15 2.40
CA ALA A 69 6.28 -18.73 1.14
C ALA A 69 5.19 -19.13 0.13
N SER A 70 4.08 -19.69 0.59
CA SER A 70 2.96 -20.11 -0.28
C SER A 70 1.71 -19.26 -0.05
N ALA A 71 1.90 -18.04 0.47
CA ALA A 71 0.81 -17.14 0.77
C ALA A 71 0.58 -16.15 -0.37
N PHE A 72 -0.60 -15.56 -0.34
CA PHE A 72 -1.03 -14.57 -1.31
C PHE A 72 -2.06 -13.64 -0.67
N THR A 73 -2.04 -12.37 -1.05
CA THR A 73 -3.08 -11.43 -0.63
C THR A 73 -3.34 -10.37 -1.69
N VAL A 74 -4.55 -9.86 -1.70
CA VAL A 74 -4.98 -8.75 -2.56
C VAL A 74 -5.40 -7.58 -1.70
N LEU A 75 -4.84 -6.42 -1.99
CA LEU A 75 -5.15 -5.14 -1.36
C LEU A 75 -5.85 -4.24 -2.38
N ILE A 76 -6.91 -3.55 -1.98
CA ILE A 76 -7.58 -2.54 -2.82
C ILE A 76 -7.58 -1.20 -2.09
N TYR A 77 -7.09 -0.16 -2.76
CA TYR A 77 -7.17 1.21 -2.27
C TYR A 77 -8.61 1.73 -2.26
N LEU A 78 -9.01 2.41 -1.18
CA LEU A 78 -10.40 2.83 -0.97
C LEU A 78 -10.80 4.03 -1.82
N ASP A 79 -9.84 4.86 -2.25
CA ASP A 79 -10.10 6.10 -2.99
C ASP A 79 -10.33 5.89 -4.49
N ASP A 80 -9.52 5.07 -5.15
CA ASP A 80 -9.53 4.90 -6.60
C ASP A 80 -9.62 3.44 -7.06
N LYS A 81 -9.71 2.50 -6.11
CA LYS A 81 -9.78 1.06 -6.36
C LYS A 81 -8.54 0.46 -7.05
N SER A 82 -7.39 1.15 -7.00
CA SER A 82 -6.13 0.54 -7.41
C SER A 82 -5.88 -0.72 -6.61
N MET A 83 -5.47 -1.79 -7.28
CA MET A 83 -5.28 -3.11 -6.70
C MET A 83 -3.81 -3.46 -6.64
N VAL A 84 -3.39 -4.08 -5.54
CA VAL A 84 -2.04 -4.63 -5.37
C VAL A 84 -2.14 -6.07 -4.90
N LYS A 85 -1.60 -6.98 -5.67
CA LYS A 85 -1.50 -8.40 -5.33
C LYS A 85 -0.08 -8.68 -4.83
N LEU A 86 0.04 -9.30 -3.67
CA LEU A 86 1.30 -9.74 -3.08
C LEU A 86 1.42 -11.24 -3.21
N LYS A 87 2.48 -11.72 -3.85
CA LYS A 87 2.84 -13.15 -3.90
C LYS A 87 3.55 -13.60 -2.60
N GLY A 88 3.91 -14.84 -2.52
CA GLY A 88 4.65 -15.38 -1.38
C GLY A 88 5.99 -14.71 -1.15
N ASN A 89 6.46 -14.70 0.10
CA ASN A 89 7.72 -14.08 0.54
C ASN A 89 7.82 -12.57 0.23
N THR A 90 6.69 -11.85 0.26
CA THR A 90 6.64 -10.41 -0.02
C THR A 90 6.53 -9.61 1.26
N ASN A 91 7.29 -8.51 1.34
CA ASN A 91 7.31 -7.56 2.44
C ASN A 91 6.98 -6.16 1.90
N LEU A 92 5.85 -5.60 2.33
CA LEU A 92 5.32 -4.35 1.80
C LEU A 92 4.87 -3.41 2.93
N SER A 93 5.39 -2.17 2.96
CA SER A 93 4.83 -1.08 3.75
C SER A 93 3.85 -0.27 2.92
N ILE A 94 2.72 0.07 3.52
CA ILE A 94 1.69 0.89 2.90
C ILE A 94 1.86 2.33 3.35
N ARG A 95 2.10 3.24 2.42
CA ARG A 95 2.15 4.67 2.69
C ARG A 95 1.06 5.36 1.87
N GLY A 96 0.19 6.06 2.54
CA GLY A 96 -0.89 6.80 1.91
C GLY A 96 -1.07 8.18 2.54
N LYS A 97 -0.65 9.23 1.85
CA LYS A 97 -0.79 10.61 2.32
C LYS A 97 -1.89 11.33 1.55
N ARG A 98 -2.87 11.88 2.26
CA ARG A 98 -3.87 12.73 1.62
C ARG A 98 -3.28 14.06 1.17
N VAL A 99 -3.51 14.37 -0.11
CA VAL A 99 -3.13 15.65 -0.73
C VAL A 99 -4.36 16.24 -1.40
N GLY A 100 -4.99 17.20 -0.74
CA GLY A 100 -6.28 17.76 -1.18
C GLY A 100 -7.39 16.69 -1.20
N LYS A 101 -7.96 16.44 -2.39
CA LYS A 101 -8.99 15.41 -2.60
C LYS A 101 -8.43 14.07 -3.10
N GLY A 102 -7.11 13.94 -3.28
CA GLY A 102 -6.42 12.73 -3.74
C GLY A 102 -5.63 12.06 -2.63
N LEU A 103 -5.12 10.87 -2.92
CA LEU A 103 -4.21 10.11 -2.09
C LEU A 103 -2.90 9.92 -2.87
N GLU A 104 -1.78 10.40 -2.33
CA GLU A 104 -0.46 9.98 -2.77
C GLU A 104 -0.18 8.60 -2.16
N LYS A 105 0.11 7.64 -3.02
CA LYS A 105 0.35 6.25 -2.64
C LYS A 105 1.82 5.93 -2.88
N ASN A 106 2.52 5.61 -1.82
CA ASN A 106 3.89 5.12 -1.91
C ASN A 106 3.98 3.78 -1.18
N LEU A 107 4.14 2.71 -1.92
CA LEU A 107 4.37 1.38 -1.39
C LEU A 107 5.88 1.17 -1.26
N GLU A 108 6.34 0.73 -0.09
CA GLU A 108 7.74 0.38 0.11
C GLU A 108 7.87 -1.14 0.06
N LEU A 109 8.38 -1.66 -1.06
CA LEU A 109 8.61 -3.09 -1.30
C LEU A 109 10.05 -3.43 -0.93
N THR A 110 10.27 -4.07 0.21
CA THR A 110 11.61 -4.42 0.67
C THR A 110 12.09 -5.78 0.19
N GLY A 111 11.21 -6.56 -0.43
CA GLY A 111 11.53 -7.84 -1.05
C GLY A 111 10.27 -8.57 -1.46
N GLY A 112 10.37 -9.42 -2.49
CA GLY A 112 9.27 -10.22 -3.00
C GLY A 112 8.69 -9.76 -4.32
N THR A 113 7.44 -10.13 -4.60
CA THR A 113 6.79 -9.94 -5.88
C THR A 113 5.40 -9.34 -5.71
N VAL A 114 5.15 -8.25 -6.41
CA VAL A 114 3.83 -7.60 -6.45
C VAL A 114 3.35 -7.44 -7.88
N LYS A 115 2.02 -7.58 -8.09
CA LYS A 115 1.32 -7.06 -9.26
C LYS A 115 0.53 -5.83 -8.84
N ALA A 116 0.69 -4.74 -9.54
CA ALA A 116 -0.10 -3.54 -9.34
C ALA A 116 -0.98 -3.28 -10.58
N VAL A 117 -2.28 -3.12 -10.35
CA VAL A 117 -3.25 -2.64 -11.34
C VAL A 117 -3.74 -1.29 -10.85
N VAL A 118 -3.19 -0.24 -11.44
CA VAL A 118 -3.37 1.13 -10.96
C VAL A 118 -4.39 1.85 -11.83
N SER A 119 -5.46 2.32 -11.20
CA SER A 119 -6.47 3.15 -11.85
C SER A 119 -5.88 4.49 -12.30
N LYS A 120 -6.44 5.09 -13.35
CA LYS A 120 -5.98 6.40 -13.86
C LYS A 120 -5.99 7.45 -12.75
N GLN A 121 -4.80 7.91 -12.39
CA GLN A 121 -4.60 8.91 -11.33
C GLN A 121 -4.97 10.30 -11.84
N ARG A 122 -6.11 10.82 -11.42
CA ARG A 122 -6.51 12.21 -11.75
C ARG A 122 -5.81 13.22 -10.84
N ARG A 123 -5.48 12.82 -9.62
CA ARG A 123 -4.79 13.63 -8.59
C ARG A 123 -3.99 12.68 -7.70
N GLY A 124 -2.75 13.05 -7.39
CA GLY A 124 -1.83 12.22 -6.63
C GLY A 124 -0.94 11.37 -7.53
N GLU A 125 -0.11 10.58 -6.92
CA GLU A 125 0.84 9.67 -7.58
C GLU A 125 0.70 8.29 -6.97
N PHE A 126 1.01 7.29 -7.77
CA PHE A 126 1.20 5.93 -7.29
C PHE A 126 2.65 5.54 -7.53
N LYS A 127 3.35 5.20 -6.45
CA LYS A 127 4.75 4.80 -6.49
C LYS A 127 4.94 3.47 -5.78
N ILE A 128 5.87 2.65 -6.30
CA ILE A 128 6.46 1.55 -5.55
C ILE A 128 7.95 1.87 -5.42
N THR A 129 8.41 2.00 -4.19
CA THR A 129 9.81 2.22 -3.85
C THR A 129 10.40 0.93 -3.31
N SER A 130 11.53 0.52 -3.85
CA SER A 130 12.36 -0.58 -3.35
C SER A 130 13.68 -0.03 -2.79
N PRO A 131 14.58 -0.86 -2.27
CA PRO A 131 15.94 -0.45 -1.96
C PRO A 131 16.77 0.01 -3.17
N THR A 132 16.38 -0.41 -4.38
CA THR A 132 17.17 -0.19 -5.60
C THR A 132 16.54 0.84 -6.53
N SER A 133 15.20 0.89 -6.61
CA SER A 133 14.51 1.73 -7.58
C SER A 133 13.20 2.32 -7.10
N VAL A 134 12.66 3.25 -7.89
CA VAL A 134 11.31 3.80 -7.73
C VAL A 134 10.57 3.63 -9.06
N ALA A 135 9.47 2.90 -9.03
CA ALA A 135 8.51 2.81 -10.13
C ALA A 135 7.36 3.80 -9.88
N SER A 136 7.22 4.82 -10.74
CA SER A 136 6.16 5.84 -10.66
C SER A 136 5.18 5.69 -11.81
N VAL A 137 3.87 5.67 -11.51
CA VAL A 137 2.83 5.38 -12.49
C VAL A 137 1.61 6.28 -12.34
N LYS A 138 0.82 6.40 -13.43
CA LYS A 138 -0.43 7.19 -13.45
C LYS A 138 -1.66 6.40 -13.92
N GLY A 139 -1.51 5.11 -14.15
CA GLY A 139 -2.58 4.23 -14.65
C GLY A 139 -1.96 3.13 -15.50
N THR A 140 -1.60 2.03 -14.87
CA THR A 140 -0.76 0.97 -15.44
C THR A 140 -1.12 -0.37 -14.83
N SER A 141 -0.85 -1.45 -15.56
CA SER A 141 -0.78 -2.81 -15.03
C SER A 141 0.64 -3.32 -15.17
N PHE A 142 1.25 -3.76 -14.06
CA PHE A 142 2.64 -4.20 -14.09
C PHE A 142 2.98 -5.13 -12.92
N TRP A 143 4.06 -5.89 -13.11
CA TRP A 143 4.70 -6.66 -12.06
C TRP A 143 6.00 -5.99 -11.62
N MET A 144 6.31 -6.09 -10.34
CA MET A 144 7.60 -5.72 -9.80
C MET A 144 8.12 -6.85 -8.90
N ILE A 145 9.32 -7.32 -9.21
CA ILE A 145 10.07 -8.28 -8.40
C ILE A 145 11.24 -7.54 -7.79
N THR A 146 11.37 -7.61 -6.48
CA THR A 146 12.44 -6.94 -5.73
C THR A 146 13.28 -7.96 -4.99
N ASN A 147 14.59 -7.91 -5.21
CA ASN A 147 15.60 -8.66 -4.47
C ASN A 147 16.73 -7.72 -4.07
N SER A 148 17.01 -7.65 -2.77
CA SER A 148 18.02 -6.72 -2.23
C SER A 148 19.45 -6.94 -2.73
N GLN A 149 19.75 -8.12 -3.27
CA GLN A 149 21.09 -8.47 -3.79
C GLN A 149 21.21 -8.27 -5.29
N THR A 150 20.17 -8.60 -6.04
CA THR A 150 20.20 -8.57 -7.52
C THR A 150 19.50 -7.35 -8.11
N GLY A 151 18.70 -6.66 -7.32
CA GLY A 151 17.93 -5.48 -7.75
C GLY A 151 16.50 -5.81 -8.12
N ASP A 152 15.92 -4.99 -8.98
CA ASP A 152 14.53 -5.02 -9.34
C ASP A 152 14.32 -5.40 -10.81
N ALA A 153 13.27 -6.17 -11.07
CA ALA A 153 12.71 -6.39 -12.39
C ALA A 153 11.28 -5.86 -12.44
N VAL A 154 10.98 -5.00 -13.39
CA VAL A 154 9.67 -4.39 -13.60
C VAL A 154 9.15 -4.77 -14.98
N TYR A 155 8.04 -5.51 -15.05
CA TYR A 155 7.39 -5.96 -16.28
C TYR A 155 6.14 -5.12 -16.53
N ASN A 156 6.14 -4.27 -17.53
CA ASN A 156 5.02 -3.42 -17.86
C ASN A 156 4.04 -4.14 -18.80
N GLU A 157 2.81 -4.37 -18.34
CA GLU A 157 1.74 -5.01 -19.12
C GLU A 157 0.89 -3.96 -19.85
N GLU A 158 0.63 -2.79 -19.22
CA GLU A 158 -0.21 -1.73 -19.77
C GLU A 158 0.21 -0.36 -19.26
N GLY A 159 0.19 0.65 -20.13
CA GLY A 159 0.49 2.05 -19.81
C GLY A 159 1.99 2.37 -19.82
N VAL A 160 2.39 3.37 -19.04
CA VAL A 160 3.79 3.84 -18.97
C VAL A 160 4.26 3.89 -17.52
N ILE A 161 5.44 3.34 -17.26
CA ILE A 161 6.09 3.37 -15.95
C ILE A 161 7.36 4.20 -16.05
N GLN A 162 7.52 5.19 -15.21
CA GLN A 162 8.79 5.85 -15.00
C GLN A 162 9.58 5.10 -13.94
N LEU A 163 10.68 4.47 -14.34
CA LEU A 163 11.59 3.72 -13.47
C LEU A 163 12.85 4.51 -13.21
N MET A 164 13.14 4.79 -11.95
CA MET A 164 14.35 5.52 -11.52
C MET A 164 15.24 4.57 -10.70
N ASN A 165 16.52 4.51 -11.03
CA ASN A 165 17.53 3.85 -10.19
C ASN A 165 17.94 4.80 -9.05
N LEU A 166 17.94 4.31 -7.81
CA LEU A 166 18.23 5.15 -6.62
C LEU A 166 19.72 5.43 -6.43
N ALA A 167 20.61 4.60 -6.96
CA ALA A 167 22.06 4.79 -6.83
C ALA A 167 22.60 5.89 -7.75
N THR A 168 22.09 5.98 -8.98
CA THR A 168 22.56 6.94 -9.99
C THR A 168 21.60 8.12 -10.19
N GLY A 169 20.30 7.93 -9.89
CA GLY A 169 19.26 8.88 -10.23
C GLY A 169 18.83 8.82 -11.70
N ASP A 170 19.35 7.87 -12.48
CA ASP A 170 18.94 7.67 -13.87
C ASP A 170 17.48 7.24 -13.96
N ILE A 171 16.80 7.73 -14.99
CA ILE A 171 15.37 7.52 -15.19
C ILE A 171 15.12 7.02 -16.60
N VAL A 172 14.27 6.02 -16.73
CA VAL A 172 13.78 5.51 -18.02
C VAL A 172 12.26 5.37 -17.99
N ASP A 173 11.62 5.56 -19.13
CA ASP A 173 10.21 5.25 -19.31
C ASP A 173 10.08 3.84 -19.89
N LEU A 174 9.33 2.97 -19.20
CA LEU A 174 8.96 1.64 -19.68
C LEU A 174 7.60 1.74 -20.37
N LEU A 175 7.59 1.44 -21.66
CA LEU A 175 6.37 1.33 -22.45
C LEU A 175 5.74 -0.06 -22.24
N GLU A 176 4.53 -0.24 -22.74
CA GLU A 176 3.84 -1.52 -22.74
C GLU A 176 4.68 -2.64 -23.38
N ASN A 177 4.67 -3.83 -22.78
CA ASN A 177 5.51 -4.97 -23.18
C ASN A 177 7.03 -4.75 -23.07
N GLN A 178 7.45 -3.84 -22.21
CA GLN A 178 8.85 -3.66 -21.86
C GLN A 178 9.15 -4.09 -20.43
N THR A 179 10.37 -4.60 -20.26
CA THR A 179 10.94 -4.96 -18.96
C THR A 179 12.09 -4.02 -18.62
N GLY A 180 12.00 -3.41 -17.44
CA GLY A 180 13.07 -2.64 -16.83
C GLY A 180 13.80 -3.45 -15.77
N LEU A 181 15.15 -3.45 -15.85
CA LEU A 181 15.98 -4.01 -14.79
C LEU A 181 16.78 -2.88 -14.15
N SER A 182 16.76 -2.83 -12.82
CA SER A 182 17.51 -1.87 -12.02
C SER A 182 18.36 -2.61 -11.00
N THR A 183 19.66 -2.40 -11.01
CA THR A 183 20.61 -3.09 -10.13
C THR A 183 21.17 -2.18 -9.03
N PRO A 184 21.60 -2.72 -7.88
CA PRO A 184 22.10 -1.92 -6.76
C PRO A 184 23.37 -1.11 -7.07
N ASP A 185 24.15 -1.53 -8.06
CA ASP A 185 25.36 -0.85 -8.54
C ASP A 185 25.07 0.29 -9.55
N GLY A 186 23.80 0.56 -9.83
CA GLY A 186 23.36 1.66 -10.67
C GLY A 186 22.99 1.27 -12.10
N GLY A 187 23.04 -0.01 -12.46
CA GLY A 187 22.60 -0.47 -13.78
C GLY A 187 21.10 -0.24 -13.96
N LEU A 188 20.74 0.35 -15.10
CA LEU A 188 19.34 0.57 -15.50
C LEU A 188 19.20 0.24 -16.99
N THR A 189 18.45 -0.83 -17.30
CA THR A 189 18.27 -1.33 -18.66
C THR A 189 16.82 -1.55 -19.00
N VAL A 190 16.49 -1.40 -20.29
CA VAL A 190 15.14 -1.64 -20.85
C VAL A 190 15.27 -2.63 -22.00
N SER A 191 14.39 -3.62 -22.01
CA SER A 191 14.30 -4.63 -23.08
C SER A 191 12.83 -4.96 -23.38
N THR A 192 12.58 -5.63 -24.50
CA THR A 192 11.27 -6.23 -24.76
C THR A 192 10.99 -7.34 -23.74
N THR A 193 9.80 -7.38 -23.19
CA THR A 193 9.40 -8.41 -22.23
C THR A 193 9.34 -9.78 -22.88
N ILE A 194 9.95 -10.76 -22.22
CA ILE A 194 9.82 -12.17 -22.57
C ILE A 194 8.66 -12.74 -21.76
N ALA A 195 7.63 -13.24 -22.42
CA ALA A 195 6.39 -13.67 -21.77
C ALA A 195 6.58 -14.75 -20.69
N SER A 196 7.57 -15.63 -20.84
CA SER A 196 7.90 -16.64 -19.82
C SER A 196 8.50 -16.07 -18.53
N ASP A 197 8.99 -14.84 -18.55
CA ASP A 197 9.62 -14.20 -17.40
C ASP A 197 8.62 -13.45 -16.52
N ILE A 198 7.43 -13.20 -17.04
CA ILE A 198 6.33 -12.58 -16.30
C ILE A 198 5.85 -13.56 -15.22
N PRO A 199 5.75 -13.13 -13.95
CA PRO A 199 5.21 -13.98 -12.90
C PRO A 199 3.78 -14.45 -13.23
N VAL A 200 3.51 -15.73 -13.06
CA VAL A 200 2.15 -16.27 -13.27
C VAL A 200 1.19 -15.68 -12.24
N ASP A 201 0.07 -15.14 -12.71
CA ASP A 201 -1.04 -14.73 -11.86
C ASP A 201 -1.90 -15.97 -11.54
N GLU A 202 -1.45 -16.75 -10.54
CA GLU A 202 -2.10 -18.04 -10.14
C GLU A 202 -3.51 -17.85 -9.57
N ASP A 203 -3.87 -16.63 -9.30
CA ASP A 203 -5.14 -16.29 -8.66
C ASP A 203 -6.13 -15.66 -9.62
N GLY A 204 -6.14 -16.10 -10.85
CA GLY A 204 -7.01 -15.59 -11.90
C GLY A 204 -8.13 -14.67 -11.40
N THR A 205 -8.38 -13.58 -12.05
CA THR A 205 -9.39 -12.57 -11.70
C THR A 205 -10.79 -13.15 -11.46
N ASP A 206 -11.00 -14.41 -11.79
CA ASP A 206 -12.30 -15.10 -11.74
C ASP A 206 -12.78 -15.44 -10.33
N ASP A 207 -11.87 -15.47 -9.32
CA ASP A 207 -12.20 -15.81 -7.94
C ASP A 207 -12.26 -14.61 -6.97
N VAL A 208 -12.04 -13.39 -7.44
CA VAL A 208 -12.18 -12.21 -6.59
C VAL A 208 -13.67 -11.85 -6.55
N PRO A 209 -14.31 -11.83 -5.37
CA PRO A 209 -15.71 -11.43 -5.29
C PRO A 209 -15.90 -10.06 -5.94
N GLN A 210 -16.82 -9.94 -6.89
CA GLN A 210 -17.11 -8.66 -7.56
C GLN A 210 -17.69 -7.60 -6.61
N GLU A 211 -17.99 -8.00 -5.39
CA GLU A 211 -18.52 -7.14 -4.34
C GLU A 211 -17.95 -7.56 -2.98
N LEU A 212 -17.28 -6.63 -2.30
CA LEU A 212 -16.87 -6.77 -0.91
C LEU A 212 -17.77 -5.92 -0.02
N ARG A 213 -18.40 -6.51 0.99
CA ARG A 213 -19.19 -5.82 2.01
C ARG A 213 -18.39 -5.73 3.30
N ILE A 214 -18.09 -4.52 3.73
CA ILE A 214 -17.42 -4.25 5.00
C ILE A 214 -18.44 -3.63 5.94
N ILE A 215 -18.71 -4.27 7.06
CA ILE A 215 -19.56 -3.74 8.11
C ILE A 215 -18.66 -2.99 9.10
N MET A 216 -18.92 -1.71 9.27
CA MET A 216 -18.22 -0.84 10.22
C MET A 216 -19.19 -0.40 11.29
N THR A 217 -18.86 -0.65 12.56
CA THR A 217 -19.66 -0.16 13.70
C THR A 217 -19.10 1.19 14.15
N GLY A 218 -19.92 2.23 14.10
CA GLY A 218 -19.55 3.55 14.58
C GLY A 218 -19.47 3.62 16.11
N PRO A 219 -18.90 4.70 16.67
CA PRO A 219 -18.84 4.92 18.12
C PRO A 219 -20.22 5.00 18.79
N ASP A 220 -21.24 5.29 18.01
CA ASP A 220 -22.67 5.35 18.39
C ASP A 220 -23.39 4.00 18.31
N GLY A 221 -22.66 2.92 17.99
CA GLY A 221 -23.20 1.57 17.80
C GLY A 221 -23.94 1.36 16.47
N GLN A 222 -24.00 2.37 15.59
CA GLN A 222 -24.61 2.21 14.28
C GLN A 222 -23.69 1.48 13.32
N GLU A 223 -24.24 0.51 12.59
CA GLU A 223 -23.53 -0.20 11.54
C GLU A 223 -23.63 0.55 10.22
N LYS A 224 -22.49 0.75 9.57
CA LYS A 224 -22.37 1.25 8.20
C LYS A 224 -21.78 0.16 7.32
N VAL A 225 -22.42 -0.13 6.19
CA VAL A 225 -21.94 -1.10 5.23
C VAL A 225 -21.25 -0.36 4.10
N LEU A 226 -19.94 -0.57 3.94
CA LEU A 226 -19.19 -0.15 2.76
C LEU A 226 -19.24 -1.29 1.73
N ILE A 227 -19.80 -1.02 0.56
CA ILE A 227 -19.83 -1.97 -0.56
C ILE A 227 -18.80 -1.51 -1.58
N ILE A 228 -17.78 -2.34 -1.82
CA ILE A 228 -16.77 -2.11 -2.83
C ILE A 228 -17.07 -3.09 -3.97
N LYS A 229 -17.46 -2.54 -5.13
CA LYS A 229 -17.62 -3.30 -6.38
C LYS A 229 -16.40 -3.07 -7.25
N TYR A 230 -15.86 -4.13 -7.83
CA TYR A 230 -14.73 -4.09 -8.75
C TYR A 230 -15.00 -5.03 -9.94
N ASN A 231 -14.54 -4.59 -11.11
CA ASN A 231 -14.67 -5.33 -12.38
C ASN A 231 -13.38 -6.08 -12.66
#